data_5240474209f1510d2ca686e910af8a99
#
_entry.id   5240474209f1510d2ca686e910af8a99
#
_cell.length_a   1.000
_cell.length_b   1.000
_cell.length_c   1.000
_cell.angle_alpha   90.00
_cell.angle_beta   90.00
_cell.angle_gamma   90.00
#
_symmetry.space_group_name_H-M   'P 1'
#
loop_
_entity.id
_entity.type
_entity.pdbx_description
1 polymer ?
#
loop_
_entity_poly.entity_id
_entity_poly.type
_entity_poly.pdbx_seq_one_letter_code
_entity_poly.pdbx_strand_id
1 'polypeptide(L)' 'MAKSFDDLRTELANEIKKSRRRLGLSQEALALQANVDRTYVSQLERGIANPSLLTLHRLAVVLDMDLCVNLRDR' A
#
# COMPACT_ATOMS: atom_id res chain seq x y z
N MET A 1 -6.75 -2.37 22.50
CA MET A 1 -6.60 -3.66 21.80
C MET A 1 -5.73 -3.52 20.57
N ALA A 2 -4.95 -4.54 20.28
CA ALA A 2 -4.14 -4.54 19.06
C ALA A 2 -5.05 -4.72 17.84
N LYS A 3 -4.69 -4.11 16.72
CA LYS A 3 -5.38 -4.32 15.45
C LYS A 3 -5.10 -5.73 14.93
N SER A 4 -6.09 -6.34 14.31
CA SER A 4 -5.88 -7.60 13.62
C SER A 4 -5.05 -7.38 12.35
N PHE A 5 -4.50 -8.46 11.82
CA PHE A 5 -3.80 -8.39 10.54
C PHE A 5 -4.72 -7.91 9.41
N ASP A 6 -5.98 -8.36 9.41
CA ASP A 6 -6.96 -7.93 8.42
C ASP A 6 -7.26 -6.43 8.54
N ASP A 7 -7.33 -5.89 9.75
CA ASP A 7 -7.50 -4.46 9.96
C ASP A 7 -6.33 -3.67 9.38
N LEU A 8 -5.10 -4.15 9.62
CA LEU A 8 -3.90 -3.51 9.09
C LEU A 8 -3.90 -3.52 7.56
N ARG A 9 -4.27 -4.65 6.94
CA ARG A 9 -4.35 -4.74 5.48
C ARG A 9 -5.39 -3.79 4.91
N THR A 10 -6.54 -3.70 5.55
CA THR A 10 -7.63 -2.82 5.10
C THR A 10 -7.22 -1.36 5.20
N GLU A 11 -6.60 -0.96 6.29
CA GLU A 11 -6.11 0.42 6.45
C GLU A 11 -5.07 0.76 5.39
N LEU A 12 -4.13 -0.14 5.16
CA LEU A 12 -3.09 0.06 4.17
C LEU A 12 -3.68 0.15 2.75
N ALA A 13 -4.62 -0.72 2.44
CA ALA A 13 -5.31 -0.71 1.15
C ALA A 13 -6.00 0.63 0.90
N ASN A 14 -6.68 1.15 1.91
CA ASN A 14 -7.38 2.43 1.81
C ASN A 14 -6.41 3.60 1.65
N GLU A 15 -5.30 3.59 2.38
CA GLU A 15 -4.27 4.64 2.28
C GLU A 15 -3.65 4.69 0.89
N ILE A 16 -3.29 3.54 0.35
CA ILE A 16 -2.68 3.45 -0.97
C ILE A 16 -3.67 3.91 -2.05
N LYS A 17 -4.89 3.42 -2.00
CA LYS A 17 -5.94 3.77 -2.95
C LYS A 17 -6.25 5.26 -2.93
N LYS A 18 -6.39 5.83 -1.74
CA LYS A 18 -6.66 7.25 -1.54
C LYS A 18 -5.54 8.11 -2.10
N SER A 19 -4.30 7.77 -1.77
CA SER A 19 -3.13 8.53 -2.23
C SER A 19 -2.94 8.42 -3.73
N ARG A 20 -3.15 7.22 -4.29
CA ARG A 20 -3.09 7.02 -5.73
C ARG A 20 -4.08 7.91 -6.47
N ARG A 21 -5.33 7.92 -6.00
CA ARG A 21 -6.39 8.74 -6.60
C ARG A 21 -6.12 10.22 -6.48
N ARG A 22 -5.59 10.65 -5.33
CA ARG A 22 -5.22 12.05 -5.11
C ARG A 22 -4.18 12.52 -6.13
N LEU A 23 -3.26 11.64 -6.52
CA LEU A 23 -2.22 11.97 -7.51
C LEU A 23 -2.69 11.75 -8.96
N GLY A 24 -3.93 11.29 -9.15
CA GLY A 24 -4.46 11.06 -10.49
C GLY A 24 -3.87 9.85 -11.19
N LEU A 25 -3.29 8.90 -10.45
CA LEU A 25 -2.67 7.72 -11.04
C LEU A 25 -3.67 6.58 -11.18
N SER A 26 -3.61 5.86 -12.31
CA SER A 26 -4.30 4.58 -12.43
C SER A 26 -3.54 3.51 -11.67
N GLN A 27 -4.18 2.36 -11.43
CA GLN A 27 -3.48 1.22 -10.83
C GLN A 27 -2.31 0.79 -11.71
N GLU A 28 -2.50 0.80 -13.02
CA GLU A 28 -1.45 0.44 -13.98
C GLU A 28 -0.28 1.42 -13.91
N ALA A 29 -0.55 2.72 -13.85
CA ALA A 29 0.49 3.74 -13.76
C ALA A 29 1.28 3.61 -12.46
N LEU A 30 0.60 3.39 -11.34
CA LEU A 30 1.28 3.17 -10.06
C LEU A 30 2.16 1.93 -10.13
N ALA A 31 1.64 0.82 -10.65
CA ALA A 31 2.38 -0.42 -10.76
C ALA A 31 3.64 -0.23 -11.63
N LEU A 32 3.48 0.42 -12.77
CA LEU A 32 4.61 0.66 -13.69
C LEU A 32 5.70 1.50 -13.02
N GLN A 33 5.33 2.59 -12.37
CA GLN A 33 6.29 3.50 -11.74
C GLN A 33 6.96 2.85 -10.51
N ALA A 34 6.24 2.00 -9.79
CA ALA A 34 6.78 1.31 -8.62
C ALA A 34 7.51 0.01 -8.98
N ASN A 35 7.50 -0.37 -10.25
CA ASN A 35 8.09 -1.62 -10.72
C ASN A 35 7.48 -2.84 -10.04
N VAL A 36 6.16 -2.87 -9.96
CA VAL A 36 5.39 -4.02 -9.45
C VAL A 36 4.32 -4.40 -10.46
N ASP A 37 3.75 -5.59 -10.29
CA ASP A 37 2.69 -6.07 -11.18
C ASP A 37 1.39 -5.31 -10.91
N ARG A 38 0.66 -4.95 -11.97
CA ARG A 38 -0.65 -4.31 -11.86
C ARG A 38 -1.63 -5.16 -11.04
N THR A 39 -1.64 -6.46 -11.27
CA THR A 39 -2.50 -7.39 -10.53
C THR A 39 -2.22 -7.29 -9.03
N TYR A 40 -0.95 -7.13 -8.65
CA TYR A 40 -0.55 -6.97 -7.27
C TYR A 40 -1.14 -5.68 -6.67
N VAL A 41 -1.08 -4.56 -7.39
CA VAL A 41 -1.67 -3.30 -6.93
C VAL A 41 -3.18 -3.47 -6.73
N SER A 42 -3.85 -4.12 -7.68
CA SER A 42 -5.28 -4.38 -7.57
C SER A 42 -5.61 -5.21 -6.33
N GLN A 43 -4.86 -6.28 -6.08
CA GLN A 43 -5.06 -7.13 -4.91
C GLN A 43 -4.77 -6.38 -3.61
N LEU A 44 -3.73 -5.56 -3.62
CA LEU A 44 -3.35 -4.75 -2.45
C LEU A 44 -4.48 -3.78 -2.08
N GLU A 45 -5.05 -3.08 -3.07
CA GLU A 45 -6.13 -2.13 -2.83
C GLU A 45 -7.44 -2.81 -2.43
N ARG A 46 -7.58 -4.09 -2.72
CA ARG A 46 -8.72 -4.90 -2.26
C ARG A 46 -8.50 -5.51 -0.88
N GLY A 47 -7.32 -5.31 -0.29
CA GLY A 47 -7.01 -5.82 1.03
C GLY A 47 -6.71 -7.32 1.09
N ILE A 48 -6.32 -7.93 -0.04
CA ILE A 48 -6.07 -9.37 -0.11
C ILE A 48 -4.61 -9.74 -0.39
N ALA A 49 -3.74 -8.76 -0.57
CA ALA A 49 -2.32 -9.02 -0.76
C ALA A 49 -1.55 -8.91 0.56
N ASN A 50 -0.42 -9.60 0.63
CA ASN A 50 0.54 -9.50 1.74
C ASN A 50 1.79 -8.82 1.24
N PRO A 51 1.85 -7.49 1.27
CA PRO A 51 3.01 -6.79 0.74
C PRO A 51 4.23 -6.94 1.64
N SER A 52 5.40 -7.04 1.02
CA SER A 52 6.65 -6.93 1.75
C SER A 52 6.92 -5.46 2.08
N LEU A 53 7.82 -5.23 3.04
CA LEU A 53 8.26 -3.85 3.34
C LEU A 53 8.88 -3.19 2.12
N LEU A 54 9.64 -3.95 1.32
CA LEU A 54 10.27 -3.41 0.12
C LEU A 54 9.21 -2.95 -0.89
N THR A 55 8.19 -3.75 -1.11
CA THR A 55 7.10 -3.39 -2.03
C THR A 55 6.35 -2.15 -1.54
N LEU A 56 6.05 -2.11 -0.24
CA LEU A 56 5.41 -0.93 0.36
C LEU A 56 6.26 0.32 0.21
N HIS A 57 7.56 0.18 0.41
CA HIS A 57 8.48 1.30 0.24
C HIS A 57 8.48 1.83 -1.19
N ARG A 58 8.51 0.93 -2.18
CA ARG A 58 8.46 1.31 -3.59
C ARG A 58 7.18 2.06 -3.94
N LEU A 59 6.05 1.57 -3.43
CA LEU A 59 4.76 2.24 -3.63
C LEU A 59 4.73 3.60 -2.96
N ALA A 60 5.23 3.69 -1.73
CA ALA A 60 5.26 4.94 -0.98
C ALA A 60 6.08 6.02 -1.71
N VAL A 61 7.22 5.64 -2.27
CA VAL A 61 8.06 6.57 -3.03
C VAL A 61 7.27 7.18 -4.20
N VAL A 62 6.58 6.34 -4.97
CA VAL A 62 5.76 6.83 -6.11
C VAL A 62 4.63 7.72 -5.63
N LEU A 63 4.03 7.37 -4.48
CA LEU A 63 2.90 8.12 -3.91
C LEU A 63 3.33 9.36 -3.13
N ASP A 64 4.63 9.65 -3.08
CA ASP A 64 5.20 10.78 -2.34
C ASP A 64 4.84 10.70 -0.85
N MET A 65 4.97 9.51 -0.28
CA MET A 65 4.65 9.24 1.11
C MET A 65 5.84 8.56 1.80
N ASP A 66 5.93 8.74 3.10
CA ASP A 66 6.90 8.02 3.92
C ASP A 66 6.26 6.76 4.51
N LEU A 67 6.95 5.64 4.37
CA LEU A 67 6.54 4.40 5.03
C LEU A 67 7.12 4.40 6.44
N CYS A 68 6.24 4.43 7.43
CA CYS A 68 6.62 4.39 8.84
C CYS A 68 6.10 3.11 9.48
N VAL A 69 6.99 2.36 10.12
CA VAL A 69 6.64 1.11 10.80
C VAL A 69 7.11 1.19 12.25
N ASN A 70 6.18 0.97 13.16
CA ASN A 70 6.44 1.01 14.60
C ASN A 70 5.92 -0.24 15.28
N LEU A 71 6.73 -0.76 16.21
CA LEU A 71 6.29 -1.78 17.14
C LEU A 71 6.27 -1.16 18.53
N ARG A 72 5.16 -1.34 19.23
CA ARG A 72 5.01 -0.82 20.60
C ARG A 72 4.72 -1.95 21.55
N ASP A 73 5.20 -1.80 22.78
CA ASP A 73 4.82 -2.69 23.87
C ASP A 73 3.33 -2.50 24.15
N ARG A 74 2.70 -3.60 24.50
CA ARG A 74 1.28 -3.59 24.88
C ARG A 74 1.06 -3.18 26.31
#